data_9f20ffbe525a36ab89469b15214e6f89
#
_entry.id   9f20ffbe525a36ab89469b15214e6f89
#
_cell.length_a   1.000
_cell.length_b   1.000
_cell.length_c   1.000
_cell.angle_alpha   90.00
_cell.angle_beta   90.00
_cell.angle_gamma   90.00
#
_symmetry.space_group_name_H-M   'P 1'
#
loop_
_entity.id
_entity.type
_entity.pdbx_description
1 polymer ?
#
loop_
_entity_poly.entity_id
_entity_poly.type
_entity_poly.pdbx_seq_one_letter_code
_entity_poly.pdbx_strand_id
1 'polypeptide(L)'
;MMHADKYKPGYFPAPRCEMRWAKKDHIEKPPIWCSVDLRDGNQSLIVPMSLEEKLDFFRFLVKLGFKEIEVGFPAASETEYEFLRALIEQHLIPDDVTVQVLTQCRDHIILSLIHI
;
A
#
# COMPACT_ATOMS: atom_id res chain seq x y z
N MET A 1 16.75 -13.55 -12.71
CA MET A 1 16.64 -13.17 -14.13
C MET A 1 15.17 -13.25 -14.50
N MET A 2 14.54 -12.13 -14.89
CA MET A 2 13.13 -12.13 -15.33
C MET A 2 13.04 -12.76 -16.71
N HIS A 3 12.23 -13.82 -16.84
CA HIS A 3 11.95 -14.47 -18.12
C HIS A 3 10.78 -13.78 -18.81
N ALA A 4 11.01 -12.59 -19.39
CA ALA A 4 10.01 -11.84 -20.10
C ALA A 4 9.49 -12.56 -21.37
N ASP A 5 10.30 -13.48 -21.92
CA ASP A 5 9.97 -14.34 -23.05
C ASP A 5 8.81 -15.31 -22.79
N LYS A 6 8.43 -15.54 -21.54
CA LYS A 6 7.23 -16.31 -21.16
C LYS A 6 5.92 -15.61 -21.50
N TYR A 7 5.96 -14.28 -21.60
CA TYR A 7 4.75 -13.47 -21.79
C TYR A 7 4.64 -13.10 -23.27
N LYS A 8 3.61 -13.60 -23.92
CA LYS A 8 3.27 -13.19 -25.27
C LYS A 8 2.43 -11.92 -25.22
N PRO A 9 2.69 -10.91 -26.08
CA PRO A 9 1.80 -9.77 -26.21
C PRO A 9 0.39 -10.27 -26.54
N GLY A 10 -0.56 -10.01 -25.64
CA GLY A 10 -1.98 -10.25 -25.93
C GLY A 10 -2.51 -9.08 -26.77
N TYR A 11 -3.26 -9.39 -27.83
CA TYR A 11 -3.97 -8.33 -28.53
C TYR A 11 -5.16 -7.90 -27.69
N PHE A 12 -5.07 -6.71 -27.15
CA PHE A 12 -6.18 -6.07 -26.44
C PHE A 12 -6.50 -4.76 -27.17
N PRO A 13 -7.68 -4.62 -27.81
CA PRO A 13 -8.02 -3.37 -28.47
C PRO A 13 -8.10 -2.26 -27.45
N ALA A 14 -7.39 -1.15 -27.68
CA ALA A 14 -7.46 0.01 -26.80
C ALA A 14 -8.92 0.49 -26.67
N PRO A 15 -9.35 0.86 -25.46
CA PRO A 15 -10.69 1.40 -25.26
C PRO A 15 -10.88 2.67 -26.09
N ARG A 16 -12.09 2.89 -26.59
CA ARG A 16 -12.45 4.14 -27.29
C ARG A 16 -12.48 5.29 -26.30
N CYS A 17 -11.34 5.90 -26.04
CA CYS A 17 -11.23 7.06 -25.16
C CYS A 17 -10.17 8.03 -25.70
N GLU A 18 -10.25 9.30 -25.28
CA GLU A 18 -9.30 10.33 -25.68
C GLU A 18 -8.04 10.38 -24.80
N MET A 19 -7.99 9.58 -23.75
CA MET A 19 -6.85 9.57 -22.82
C MET A 19 -5.60 8.96 -23.47
N ARG A 20 -4.49 9.67 -23.44
CA ARG A 20 -3.23 9.23 -24.05
C ARG A 20 -2.71 7.92 -23.49
N TRP A 21 -2.85 7.70 -22.17
CA TRP A 21 -2.39 6.48 -21.50
C TRP A 21 -3.16 5.22 -21.96
N ALA A 22 -4.44 5.37 -22.32
CA ALA A 22 -5.27 4.26 -22.78
C ALA A 22 -5.01 3.90 -24.26
N LYS A 23 -4.33 4.76 -25.01
CA LYS A 23 -3.95 4.50 -26.42
C LYS A 23 -2.62 3.77 -26.55
N LYS A 24 -1.89 3.58 -25.44
CA LYS A 24 -0.63 2.85 -25.46
C LYS A 24 -0.88 1.35 -25.46
N ASP A 25 -0.11 0.63 -26.25
CA ASP A 25 -0.14 -0.83 -26.34
C ASP A 25 0.79 -1.52 -25.34
N HIS A 26 1.66 -0.76 -24.68
CA HIS A 26 2.58 -1.26 -23.66
C HIS A 26 2.94 -0.20 -22.63
N ILE A 27 3.42 -0.66 -21.48
CA ILE A 27 3.91 0.18 -20.39
C ILE A 27 5.39 0.50 -20.64
N GLU A 28 5.75 1.77 -20.72
CA GLU A 28 7.13 2.24 -20.96
C GLU A 28 7.95 2.36 -19.67
N LYS A 29 7.28 2.57 -18.55
CA LYS A 29 7.89 2.67 -17.23
C LYS A 29 7.23 1.69 -16.27
N PRO A 30 7.99 1.02 -15.40
CA PRO A 30 7.39 0.14 -14.40
C PRO A 30 6.43 0.92 -13.50
N PRO A 31 5.29 0.33 -13.11
CA PRO A 31 4.40 0.93 -12.14
C PRO A 31 5.08 1.00 -10.76
N ILE A 32 4.66 1.96 -9.95
CA ILE A 32 5.02 1.98 -8.53
C ILE A 32 4.20 0.86 -7.84
N TRP A 33 4.90 -0.01 -7.15
CA TRP A 33 4.26 -1.09 -6.40
C TRP A 33 3.82 -0.59 -5.02
N CYS A 34 2.54 -0.79 -4.69
CA CYS A 34 2.01 -0.60 -3.37
C CYS A 34 1.84 -1.96 -2.67
N SER A 35 2.40 -2.11 -1.47
CA SER A 35 2.09 -3.25 -0.61
C SER A 35 0.81 -2.98 0.16
N VAL A 36 -0.10 -3.96 0.15
CA VAL A 36 -1.35 -3.96 0.94
C VAL A 36 -1.35 -5.04 2.02
N ASP A 37 -0.20 -5.66 2.25
CA ASP A 37 -0.06 -6.81 3.15
C ASP A 37 -0.42 -6.47 4.60
N LEU A 38 -0.02 -5.29 5.08
CA LEU A 38 -0.26 -4.84 6.46
C LEU A 38 -1.73 -4.47 6.73
N ARG A 39 -2.52 -4.19 5.69
CA ARG A 39 -3.95 -3.93 5.83
C ARG A 39 -4.77 -5.12 5.34
N ASP A 40 -4.86 -5.34 4.05
CA ASP A 40 -5.72 -6.36 3.44
C ASP A 40 -5.21 -7.78 3.71
N GLY A 41 -3.90 -7.98 3.58
CA GLY A 41 -3.25 -9.23 3.93
C GLY A 41 -3.44 -9.60 5.40
N ASN A 42 -3.21 -8.65 6.31
CA ASN A 42 -3.40 -8.85 7.75
C ASN A 42 -4.87 -9.18 8.11
N GLN A 43 -5.84 -8.56 7.44
CA GLN A 43 -7.27 -8.85 7.65
C GLN A 43 -7.67 -10.28 7.26
N SER A 44 -6.94 -10.91 6.36
CA SER A 44 -7.20 -12.29 5.92
C SER A 44 -6.66 -13.35 6.86
N LEU A 45 -5.81 -12.97 7.82
CA LEU A 45 -5.23 -13.89 8.79
C LEU A 45 -6.26 -14.31 9.85
N ILE A 46 -6.25 -15.60 10.22
CA ILE A 46 -7.08 -16.13 11.32
C ILE A 46 -6.71 -15.46 12.64
N VAL A 47 -5.39 -15.24 12.86
CA VAL A 47 -4.85 -14.45 13.96
C VAL A 47 -4.12 -13.27 13.35
N PRO A 48 -4.66 -12.05 13.44
CA PRO A 48 -4.00 -10.85 12.95
C PRO A 48 -2.63 -10.62 13.63
N MET A 49 -1.73 -9.96 12.93
CA MET A 49 -0.43 -9.61 13.46
C MET A 49 -0.54 -8.69 14.68
N SER A 50 0.31 -8.94 15.68
CA SER A 50 0.55 -8.03 16.79
C SER A 50 1.22 -6.72 16.34
N LEU A 51 1.27 -5.73 17.22
CA LEU A 51 1.97 -4.46 16.97
C LEU A 51 3.44 -4.70 16.57
N GLU A 52 4.16 -5.55 17.32
CA GLU A 52 5.57 -5.84 17.06
C GLU A 52 5.78 -6.52 15.70
N GLU A 53 4.96 -7.52 15.38
CA GLU A 53 5.01 -8.21 14.09
C GLU A 53 4.74 -7.26 12.92
N LYS A 54 3.79 -6.33 13.07
CA LYS A 54 3.51 -5.28 12.08
C LYS A 54 4.69 -4.34 11.88
N LEU A 55 5.35 -3.91 12.96
CA LEU A 55 6.52 -3.04 12.90
C LEU A 55 7.70 -3.74 12.18
N ASP A 56 7.94 -5.01 12.49
CA ASP A 56 8.99 -5.77 11.84
C ASP A 56 8.67 -6.02 10.36
N PHE A 57 7.42 -6.31 10.04
CA PHE A 57 7.01 -6.50 8.67
C PHE A 57 7.06 -5.20 7.86
N PHE A 58 6.73 -4.06 8.45
CA PHE A 58 6.91 -2.75 7.81
C PHE A 58 8.37 -2.48 7.46
N ARG A 59 9.30 -2.72 8.40
CA ARG A 59 10.75 -2.60 8.17
C ARG A 59 11.22 -3.52 7.04
N PHE A 60 10.66 -4.73 6.98
CA PHE A 60 10.95 -5.68 5.91
C PHE A 60 10.48 -5.18 4.55
N LEU A 61 9.25 -4.64 4.43
CA LEU A 61 8.72 -4.05 3.19
C LEU A 61 9.57 -2.87 2.71
N VAL A 62 9.97 -1.98 3.62
CA VAL A 62 10.89 -0.88 3.32
C VAL A 62 12.23 -1.42 2.79
N LYS A 63 12.78 -2.44 3.42
CA LYS A 63 14.03 -3.10 2.99
C LYS A 63 13.90 -3.77 1.62
N LEU A 64 12.74 -4.32 1.27
CA LEU A 64 12.45 -4.85 -0.06
C LEU A 64 12.38 -3.76 -1.14
N GLY A 65 12.21 -2.51 -0.75
CA GLY A 65 12.17 -1.37 -1.67
C GLY A 65 10.77 -0.91 -2.08
N PHE A 66 9.72 -1.31 -1.36
CA PHE A 66 8.40 -0.72 -1.58
C PHE A 66 8.42 0.77 -1.26
N LYS A 67 7.80 1.55 -2.14
CA LYS A 67 7.70 3.01 -2.02
C LYS A 67 6.31 3.50 -1.64
N GLU A 68 5.32 2.64 -1.77
CA GLU A 68 3.96 2.86 -1.29
C GLU A 68 3.54 1.65 -0.45
N ILE A 69 3.05 1.90 0.78
CA ILE A 69 2.67 0.86 1.72
C ILE A 69 1.35 1.25 2.39
N GLU A 70 0.32 0.42 2.20
CA GLU A 70 -0.94 0.57 2.92
C GLU A 70 -0.81 -0.09 4.29
N VAL A 71 -0.71 0.74 5.33
CA VAL A 71 -0.31 0.30 6.67
C VAL A 71 -1.46 -0.16 7.55
N GLY A 72 -2.69 0.23 7.25
CA GLY A 72 -3.82 -0.24 8.06
C GLY A 72 -5.08 0.60 7.92
N PHE A 73 -6.00 0.35 8.86
CA PHE A 73 -7.24 1.10 9.03
C PHE A 73 -7.33 1.61 10.48
N PRO A 74 -6.79 2.81 10.78
CA PRO A 74 -6.66 3.32 12.16
C PRO A 74 -7.96 3.36 12.95
N ALA A 75 -9.10 3.60 12.28
CA ALA A 75 -10.40 3.63 12.92
C ALA A 75 -11.01 2.24 13.21
N ALA A 76 -10.36 1.16 12.79
CA ALA A 76 -10.90 -0.20 12.96
C ALA A 76 -10.61 -0.78 14.34
N SER A 77 -9.43 -0.50 14.92
CA SER A 77 -9.03 -1.03 16.22
C SER A 77 -7.92 -0.19 16.85
N GLU A 78 -7.73 -0.37 18.15
CA GLU A 78 -6.64 0.25 18.93
C GLU A 78 -5.26 -0.16 18.37
N THR A 79 -5.07 -1.44 18.10
CA THR A 79 -3.80 -1.94 17.51
C THR A 79 -3.46 -1.27 16.19
N GLU A 80 -4.43 -1.01 15.32
CA GLU A 80 -4.23 -0.31 14.04
C GLU A 80 -3.82 1.15 14.28
N TYR A 81 -4.44 1.81 15.26
CA TYR A 81 -4.10 3.16 15.65
C TYR A 81 -2.70 3.24 16.27
N GLU A 82 -2.39 2.39 17.24
CA GLU A 82 -1.08 2.32 17.91
C GLU A 82 0.05 2.03 16.94
N PHE A 83 -0.18 1.15 15.97
CA PHE A 83 0.80 0.84 14.94
C PHE A 83 1.16 2.09 14.11
N LEU A 84 0.17 2.83 13.66
CA LEU A 84 0.41 4.06 12.89
C LEU A 84 1.11 5.13 13.75
N ARG A 85 0.69 5.27 15.01
CA ARG A 85 1.37 6.17 15.96
C ARG A 85 2.84 5.77 16.15
N ALA A 86 3.13 4.49 16.32
CA ALA A 86 4.49 4.00 16.49
C ALA A 86 5.36 4.27 15.23
N LEU A 87 4.81 4.13 14.02
CA LEU A 87 5.54 4.47 12.79
C LEU A 87 5.96 5.94 12.76
N ILE A 88 5.08 6.84 13.22
CA ILE A 88 5.31 8.29 13.22
C ILE A 88 6.27 8.68 14.37
N GLU A 89 5.96 8.28 15.59
CA GLU A 89 6.71 8.68 16.80
C GLU A 89 8.14 8.14 16.82
N GLN A 90 8.36 6.95 16.26
CA GLN A 90 9.68 6.34 16.15
C GLN A 90 10.43 6.71 14.87
N HIS A 91 9.86 7.59 14.05
CA HIS A 91 10.44 8.03 12.76
C HIS A 91 10.84 6.86 11.85
N LEU A 92 9.95 5.85 11.75
CA LEU A 92 10.23 4.63 10.98
C LEU A 92 9.92 4.75 9.49
N ILE A 93 9.21 5.80 9.08
CA ILE A 93 8.83 6.06 7.69
C ILE A 93 9.97 6.81 7.00
N PRO A 94 10.68 6.21 6.03
CA PRO A 94 11.70 6.91 5.27
C PRO A 94 11.10 8.02 4.40
N ASP A 95 11.88 9.06 4.10
CA ASP A 95 11.44 10.23 3.31
C ASP A 95 10.95 9.86 1.89
N ASP A 96 11.42 8.74 1.36
CA ASP A 96 11.07 8.24 0.03
C ASP A 96 9.97 7.17 0.02
N VAL A 97 9.31 6.95 1.16
CA VAL A 97 8.20 6.00 1.33
C VAL A 97 6.91 6.74 1.68
N THR A 98 5.87 6.50 0.91
CA THR A 98 4.52 6.99 1.17
C THR A 98 3.70 5.93 1.89
N VAL A 99 3.15 6.26 3.05
CA VAL A 99 2.20 5.40 3.74
C VAL A 99 0.77 5.78 3.39
N GLN A 100 -0.09 4.79 3.28
CA GLN A 100 -1.52 4.94 2.99
C GLN A 100 -2.32 4.27 4.09
N VAL A 101 -3.52 4.79 4.36
CA VAL A 101 -4.47 4.21 5.30
C VAL A 101 -5.86 4.14 4.68
N LEU A 102 -6.60 3.10 5.04
CA LEU A 102 -8.01 3.02 4.72
C LEU A 102 -8.80 3.96 5.63
N THR A 103 -9.79 4.65 5.07
CA THR A 103 -10.75 5.43 5.84
C THR A 103 -12.14 5.33 5.24
N GLN A 104 -13.16 5.42 6.09
CA GLN A 104 -14.55 5.57 5.64
C GLN A 104 -14.84 7.03 5.30
N CYS A 105 -15.68 7.27 4.30
CA CYS A 105 -16.11 8.62 3.92
C CYS A 105 -17.16 9.15 4.91
N ARG A 106 -16.71 9.42 6.15
CA ARG A 106 -17.50 10.00 7.25
C ARG A 106 -16.66 11.09 7.91
N ASP A 107 -17.25 12.26 8.11
CA ASP A 107 -16.55 13.46 8.58
C ASP A 107 -15.70 13.20 9.83
N HIS A 108 -16.26 12.55 10.86
CA HIS A 108 -15.54 12.29 12.11
C HIS A 108 -14.37 11.31 11.95
N ILE A 109 -14.45 10.37 10.99
CA ILE A 109 -13.35 9.42 10.71
C ILE A 109 -12.26 10.10 9.88
N ILE A 110 -12.64 10.92 8.90
CA ILE A 110 -11.68 11.70 8.10
C ILE A 110 -10.93 12.68 9.00
N LEU A 111 -11.65 13.39 9.88
CA LEU A 111 -11.04 14.34 10.82
C LEU A 111 -10.11 13.66 11.83
N SER A 112 -10.39 12.42 12.24
CA SER A 112 -9.51 11.68 13.15
C SER A 112 -8.11 11.46 12.57
N LEU A 113 -7.98 11.34 11.23
CA LEU A 113 -6.69 11.14 10.57
C LEU A 113 -5.81 12.40 10.59
N ILE A 114 -6.40 13.58 10.76
CA ILE A 114 -5.65 14.86 10.82
C ILE A 114 -4.80 14.94 12.10
N HIS A 115 -5.24 14.23 13.14
CA HIS A 115 -4.61 14.26 14.47
C HIS A 115 -3.72 13.02 14.73
N ILE A 116 -3.61 12.13 13.77
CA ILE A 116 -2.66 11.02 13.85
C ILE A 116 -1.27 11.48 13.42
#